data_948ead9ef25ac6add247224b283fe060
#
_entry.id   948ead9ef25ac6add247224b283fe060
#
_cell.length_a   1.000
_cell.length_b   1.000
_cell.length_c   1.000
_cell.angle_alpha   90.00
_cell.angle_beta   90.00
_cell.angle_gamma   90.00
#
_symmetry.space_group_name_H-M   'P 1'
#
loop_
_entity.id
_entity.type
_entity.pdbx_description
1 polymer ?
#
loop_
_entity_poly.entity_id
_entity_poly.type
_entity_poly.pdbx_seq_one_letter_code
_entity_poly.pdbx_strand_id
1 'polypeptide(L)'
;MIEIEKARIECVEKSADNTYGKFVVEPLERGFGNTLGNALRRVLLSSLPGAAVTNIHIEGIQHEFSTIPGVVEDVTELILNLKQLSFKMYADQPKTVIMDIKGPCELKAADIPLDDEIDMVDTQMHIATLNADARLQMTLTMEKGRGYVSADKNKSANTPIGVIPIDSIFTPIRKVNYTVEDTRVGQITDYDKLTLDVWTNGTEIGRASCRERV
;
A
#
# COMPACT_ATOMS: atom_id res chain seq x y z
N MET A 1 -27.61 -24.63 28.79
CA MET A 1 -26.45 -24.54 27.88
C MET A 1 -26.78 -23.39 26.97
N ILE A 2 -26.11 -22.26 27.08
CA ILE A 2 -26.34 -21.10 26.20
C ILE A 2 -25.69 -21.50 24.86
N GLU A 3 -26.48 -21.75 23.82
CA GLU A 3 -25.94 -21.90 22.47
C GLU A 3 -25.42 -20.53 22.05
N ILE A 4 -24.09 -20.40 22.04
CA ILE A 4 -23.43 -19.23 21.48
C ILE A 4 -23.56 -19.35 19.97
N GLU A 5 -24.41 -18.55 19.35
CA GLU A 5 -24.45 -18.48 17.90
C GLU A 5 -23.10 -18.01 17.37
N LYS A 6 -22.57 -18.76 16.42
CA LYS A 6 -21.27 -18.43 15.81
C LYS A 6 -21.42 -17.16 14.99
N ALA A 7 -20.57 -16.20 15.25
CA ALA A 7 -20.46 -14.98 14.45
C ALA A 7 -20.24 -15.32 12.96
N ARG A 8 -21.01 -14.70 12.09
CA ARG A 8 -20.89 -14.81 10.63
C ARG A 8 -20.17 -13.56 10.12
N ILE A 9 -19.27 -13.78 9.18
CA ILE A 9 -18.56 -12.70 8.50
C ILE A 9 -19.09 -12.65 7.09
N GLU A 10 -19.69 -11.52 6.72
CA GLU A 10 -20.24 -11.30 5.39
C GLU A 10 -19.57 -10.11 4.73
N CYS A 11 -19.13 -10.26 3.47
CA CYS A 11 -18.70 -9.14 2.65
C CYS A 11 -19.94 -8.58 1.95
N VAL A 12 -20.43 -7.45 2.44
CA VAL A 12 -21.66 -6.83 1.94
C VAL A 12 -21.42 -6.04 0.65
N GLU A 13 -20.29 -5.38 0.58
CA GLU A 13 -19.94 -4.52 -0.54
C GLU A 13 -18.44 -4.63 -0.86
N LYS A 14 -18.11 -4.70 -2.13
CA LYS A 14 -16.74 -4.75 -2.62
C LYS A 14 -16.66 -3.98 -3.94
N SER A 15 -15.71 -3.02 -4.03
CA SER A 15 -15.41 -2.33 -5.28
C SER A 15 -14.78 -3.28 -6.31
N ALA A 16 -15.07 -3.05 -7.60
CA ALA A 16 -14.47 -3.79 -8.71
C ALA A 16 -12.93 -3.68 -8.74
N ASP A 17 -12.42 -2.52 -8.38
CA ASP A 17 -10.98 -2.21 -8.36
C ASP A 17 -10.27 -2.68 -7.10
N ASN A 18 -10.95 -3.43 -6.24
CA ASN A 18 -10.42 -3.85 -4.95
C ASN A 18 -9.90 -2.71 -4.04
N THR A 19 -10.38 -1.49 -4.21
CA THR A 19 -9.98 -0.32 -3.42
C THR A 19 -10.83 -0.12 -2.17
N TYR A 20 -12.04 -0.70 -2.12
CA TYR A 20 -12.96 -0.61 -1.00
C TYR A 20 -13.65 -1.93 -0.71
N GLY A 21 -13.83 -2.25 0.56
CA GLY A 21 -14.62 -3.38 1.03
C GLY A 21 -15.34 -3.09 2.33
N LYS A 22 -16.60 -3.53 2.41
CA LYS A 22 -17.44 -3.45 3.60
C LYS A 22 -17.75 -4.84 4.12
N PHE A 23 -17.38 -5.07 5.35
CA PHE A 23 -17.56 -6.36 6.03
C PHE A 23 -18.46 -6.20 7.23
N VAL A 24 -19.35 -7.14 7.41
CA VAL A 24 -20.28 -7.20 8.56
C VAL A 24 -20.00 -8.48 9.33
N VAL A 25 -19.88 -8.34 10.65
CA VAL A 25 -19.70 -9.44 11.58
C VAL A 25 -20.82 -9.39 12.59
N GLU A 26 -21.69 -10.40 12.57
CA GLU A 26 -22.86 -10.54 13.44
C GLU A 26 -23.26 -12.01 13.63
N PRO A 27 -23.90 -12.40 14.74
CA PRO A 27 -24.02 -11.64 15.97
C PRO A 27 -22.75 -11.74 16.83
N LEU A 28 -22.43 -10.69 17.58
CA LEU A 28 -21.36 -10.66 18.58
C LEU A 28 -21.97 -10.43 19.95
N GLU A 29 -21.36 -10.97 20.99
CA GLU A 29 -21.75 -10.65 22.36
C GLU A 29 -21.53 -9.18 22.65
N ARG A 30 -22.35 -8.61 23.54
CA ARG A 30 -22.31 -7.20 23.89
C ARG A 30 -20.93 -6.74 24.35
N GLY A 31 -20.43 -5.66 23.72
CA GLY A 31 -19.10 -5.09 23.98
C GLY A 31 -17.97 -5.71 23.15
N PHE A 32 -18.18 -6.88 22.53
CA PHE A 32 -17.18 -7.48 21.65
C PHE A 32 -17.03 -6.72 20.33
N GLY A 33 -18.08 -6.07 19.85
CA GLY A 33 -18.03 -5.26 18.63
C GLY A 33 -16.95 -4.19 18.69
N ASN A 34 -16.89 -3.41 19.77
CA ASN A 34 -15.86 -2.38 19.97
C ASN A 34 -14.46 -2.96 20.15
N THR A 35 -14.33 -4.04 20.91
CA THR A 35 -13.04 -4.69 21.16
C THR A 35 -12.44 -5.25 19.87
N LEU A 36 -13.23 -6.00 19.11
CA LEU A 36 -12.81 -6.59 17.83
C LEU A 36 -12.58 -5.50 16.77
N GLY A 37 -13.48 -4.52 16.66
CA GLY A 37 -13.36 -3.43 15.70
C GLY A 37 -12.07 -2.64 15.88
N ASN A 38 -11.71 -2.28 17.12
CA ASN A 38 -10.47 -1.59 17.41
C ASN A 38 -9.23 -2.48 17.18
N ALA A 39 -9.29 -3.74 17.58
CA ALA A 39 -8.19 -4.68 17.36
C ALA A 39 -7.94 -4.91 15.86
N LEU A 40 -8.99 -5.18 15.09
CA LEU A 40 -8.91 -5.36 13.64
C LEU A 40 -8.40 -4.11 12.93
N ARG A 41 -8.91 -2.94 13.29
CA ARG A 41 -8.42 -1.66 12.75
C ARG A 41 -6.92 -1.50 12.94
N ARG A 42 -6.41 -1.78 14.14
CA ARG A 42 -4.97 -1.66 14.44
C ARG A 42 -4.14 -2.67 13.65
N VAL A 43 -4.57 -3.93 13.59
CA VAL A 43 -3.87 -4.98 12.84
C VAL A 43 -3.83 -4.67 11.35
N LEU A 44 -4.97 -4.28 10.78
CA LEU A 44 -5.06 -3.93 9.36
C LEU A 44 -4.14 -2.77 8.97
N LEU A 45 -4.05 -1.73 9.81
CA LEU A 45 -3.21 -0.56 9.52
C LEU A 45 -1.72 -0.77 9.75
N SER A 46 -1.31 -1.74 10.59
CA SER A 46 0.10 -1.86 11.01
C SER A 46 0.79 -3.15 10.63
N SER A 47 0.06 -4.25 10.43
CA SER A 47 0.67 -5.58 10.43
C SER A 47 0.64 -6.28 9.07
N LEU A 48 -0.12 -5.76 8.11
CA LEU A 48 -0.20 -6.35 6.78
C LEU A 48 1.09 -6.09 6.00
N PRO A 49 1.64 -7.13 5.34
CA PRO A 49 2.78 -6.96 4.46
C PRO A 49 2.35 -6.28 3.16
N GLY A 50 3.25 -5.51 2.60
CA GLY A 50 3.10 -4.91 1.29
C GLY A 50 4.45 -4.67 0.65
N ALA A 51 4.48 -3.96 -0.47
CA ALA A 51 5.69 -3.62 -1.18
C ALA A 51 5.77 -2.10 -1.39
N ALA A 52 6.99 -1.56 -1.33
CA ALA A 52 7.24 -0.14 -1.55
C ALA A 52 8.65 0.08 -2.12
N VAL A 53 8.87 1.25 -2.69
CA VAL A 53 10.20 1.71 -3.09
C VAL A 53 10.95 2.16 -1.85
N THR A 54 12.16 1.64 -1.64
CA THR A 54 13.00 1.95 -0.47
C THR A 54 14.13 2.92 -0.81
N ASN A 55 14.71 2.77 -2.00
CA ASN A 55 15.82 3.60 -2.44
C ASN A 55 15.66 3.98 -3.91
N ILE A 56 16.18 5.15 -4.25
CA ILE A 56 16.30 5.65 -5.61
C ILE A 56 17.72 6.11 -5.87
N HIS A 57 18.23 5.83 -7.05
CA HIS A 57 19.46 6.41 -7.56
C HIS A 57 19.19 7.03 -8.93
N ILE A 58 19.52 8.30 -9.08
CA ILE A 58 19.39 9.05 -10.34
C ILE A 58 20.79 9.45 -10.76
N GLU A 59 21.16 9.15 -12.01
CA GLU A 59 22.49 9.50 -12.50
C GLU A 59 22.70 11.02 -12.54
N GLY A 60 23.82 11.47 -11.97
CA GLY A 60 24.15 12.90 -11.86
C GLY A 60 23.53 13.61 -10.67
N ILE A 61 22.70 12.98 -9.87
CA ILE A 61 22.04 13.55 -8.69
C ILE A 61 22.61 12.93 -7.40
N GLN A 62 22.95 13.78 -6.44
CA GLN A 62 23.53 13.33 -5.17
C GLN A 62 22.61 13.51 -3.96
N HIS A 63 21.60 14.37 -4.08
CA HIS A 63 20.66 14.67 -2.98
C HIS A 63 19.26 15.02 -3.50
N GLU A 64 18.28 14.91 -2.65
CA GLU A 64 16.85 15.06 -2.96
C GLU A 64 16.42 16.49 -3.34
N PHE A 65 17.19 17.51 -2.94
CA PHE A 65 16.90 18.92 -3.23
C PHE A 65 17.56 19.40 -4.54
N SER A 66 17.63 18.56 -5.53
CA SER A 66 18.21 18.85 -6.84
C SER A 66 17.14 18.90 -7.93
N THR A 67 17.47 19.54 -9.03
CA THR A 67 16.68 19.50 -10.27
C THR A 67 17.34 18.57 -11.27
N ILE A 68 16.53 17.87 -12.05
CA ILE A 68 16.99 16.96 -13.11
C ILE A 68 16.98 17.75 -14.43
N PRO A 69 18.11 17.86 -15.15
CA PRO A 69 18.14 18.59 -16.42
C PRO A 69 17.14 18.04 -17.44
N GLY A 70 16.24 18.89 -17.91
CA GLY A 70 15.24 18.51 -18.91
C GLY A 70 14.01 17.77 -18.39
N VAL A 71 13.87 17.55 -17.11
CA VAL A 71 12.65 17.05 -16.45
C VAL A 71 11.92 18.24 -15.84
N VAL A 72 10.59 18.24 -15.93
CA VAL A 72 9.76 19.35 -15.43
C VAL A 72 9.70 19.30 -13.92
N GLU A 73 9.53 18.12 -13.37
CA GLU A 73 9.44 17.86 -11.93
C GLU A 73 10.84 17.86 -11.30
N ASP A 74 10.95 18.35 -10.08
CA ASP A 74 12.17 18.21 -9.29
C ASP A 74 12.28 16.79 -8.66
N VAL A 75 13.44 16.49 -8.07
CA VAL A 75 13.68 15.17 -7.44
C VAL A 75 12.71 14.93 -6.30
N THR A 76 12.30 15.95 -5.56
CA THR A 76 11.36 15.84 -4.44
C THR A 76 9.96 15.44 -4.93
N GLU A 77 9.47 16.08 -6.00
CA GLU A 77 8.19 15.73 -6.63
C GLU A 77 8.22 14.31 -7.20
N LEU A 78 9.30 13.96 -7.87
CA LEU A 78 9.50 12.61 -8.39
C LEU A 78 9.46 11.56 -7.26
N ILE A 79 10.12 11.81 -6.13
CA ILE A 79 10.05 10.95 -4.96
C ILE A 79 8.63 10.85 -4.41
N LEU A 80 7.88 11.95 -4.34
CA LEU A 80 6.49 11.94 -3.88
C LEU A 80 5.59 11.11 -4.80
N ASN A 81 5.79 11.19 -6.11
CA ASN A 81 5.08 10.36 -7.08
C ASN A 81 5.44 8.87 -6.91
N LEU A 82 6.74 8.55 -6.75
CA LEU A 82 7.18 7.17 -6.52
C LEU A 82 6.66 6.56 -5.21
N LYS A 83 6.47 7.36 -4.15
CA LYS A 83 5.84 6.91 -2.90
C LYS A 83 4.38 6.49 -3.05
N GLN A 84 3.69 7.01 -4.05
CA GLN A 84 2.29 6.69 -4.32
C GLN A 84 2.13 5.43 -5.16
N LEU A 85 3.21 4.90 -5.76
CA LEU A 85 3.16 3.69 -6.57
C LEU A 85 2.58 2.53 -5.75
N SER A 86 1.58 1.90 -6.33
CA SER A 86 0.90 0.74 -5.75
C SER A 86 1.22 -0.48 -6.60
N PHE A 87 2.02 -1.39 -6.07
CA PHE A 87 2.42 -2.61 -6.76
C PHE A 87 2.45 -3.79 -5.80
N LYS A 88 2.32 -4.97 -6.38
CA LYS A 88 2.40 -6.24 -5.67
C LYS A 88 3.67 -6.94 -6.07
N MET A 89 4.43 -7.38 -5.09
CA MET A 89 5.67 -8.10 -5.26
C MET A 89 5.51 -9.53 -4.77
N TYR A 90 5.88 -10.50 -5.60
CA TYR A 90 5.83 -11.93 -5.24
C TYR A 90 7.13 -12.43 -4.64
N ALA A 91 8.27 -11.89 -5.10
CA ALA A 91 9.59 -12.19 -4.53
C ALA A 91 9.72 -11.66 -3.10
N ASP A 92 10.48 -12.37 -2.26
CA ASP A 92 10.79 -11.94 -0.89
C ASP A 92 12.12 -11.19 -0.79
N GLN A 93 12.92 -11.21 -1.86
CA GLN A 93 14.19 -10.49 -1.93
C GLN A 93 14.03 -9.10 -2.54
N PRO A 94 14.86 -8.13 -2.15
CA PRO A 94 14.90 -6.82 -2.79
C PRO A 94 15.11 -6.94 -4.30
N LYS A 95 14.34 -6.16 -5.06
CA LYS A 95 14.47 -6.09 -6.53
C LYS A 95 14.94 -4.71 -6.94
N THR A 96 15.87 -4.69 -7.85
CA THR A 96 16.40 -3.44 -8.42
C THR A 96 15.97 -3.33 -9.87
N VAL A 97 15.27 -2.25 -10.18
CA VAL A 97 14.79 -1.93 -11.52
C VAL A 97 15.57 -0.75 -12.08
N ILE A 98 16.15 -0.91 -13.24
CA ILE A 98 16.93 0.12 -13.93
C ILE A 98 16.11 0.65 -15.09
N MET A 99 15.99 1.98 -15.18
CA MET A 99 15.28 2.67 -16.24
C MET A 99 16.22 3.65 -16.95
N ASP A 100 16.15 3.68 -18.28
CA ASP A 100 16.85 4.66 -19.15
C ASP A 100 15.86 5.18 -20.18
N ILE A 101 15.32 6.36 -19.91
CA ILE A 101 14.24 6.95 -20.69
C ILE A 101 14.72 8.23 -21.34
N LYS A 102 14.42 8.37 -22.63
CA LYS A 102 14.73 9.56 -23.44
C LYS A 102 13.44 10.30 -23.75
N GLY A 103 13.45 11.61 -23.56
CA GLY A 103 12.35 12.50 -23.94
C GLY A 103 12.19 12.67 -25.47
N PRO A 104 11.12 13.34 -25.92
CA PRO A 104 10.05 13.86 -25.06
C PRO A 104 9.02 12.78 -24.73
N CYS A 105 8.69 12.59 -23.47
CA CYS A 105 7.64 11.67 -23.05
C CYS A 105 7.12 12.00 -21.65
N GLU A 106 5.89 11.58 -21.40
CA GLU A 106 5.30 11.53 -20.06
C GLU A 106 5.58 10.14 -19.48
N LEU A 107 6.43 10.08 -18.49
CA LEU A 107 6.77 8.82 -17.80
C LEU A 107 5.61 8.40 -16.89
N LYS A 108 5.08 7.22 -17.15
CA LYS A 108 4.03 6.59 -16.36
C LYS A 108 4.52 5.32 -15.67
N ALA A 109 3.76 4.86 -14.70
CA ALA A 109 4.04 3.62 -14.01
C ALA A 109 4.12 2.39 -14.95
N ALA A 110 3.39 2.42 -16.08
CA ALA A 110 3.46 1.40 -17.13
C ALA A 110 4.82 1.28 -17.82
N ASP A 111 5.60 2.36 -17.85
CA ASP A 111 6.90 2.43 -18.53
C ASP A 111 8.05 1.85 -17.71
N ILE A 112 7.77 1.51 -16.44
CA ILE A 112 8.76 0.87 -15.56
C ILE A 112 8.97 -0.57 -16.06
N PRO A 113 10.22 -0.97 -16.42
CA PRO A 113 10.51 -2.33 -16.87
C PRO A 113 10.45 -3.29 -15.68
N LEU A 114 9.28 -3.87 -15.46
CA LEU A 114 9.03 -4.80 -14.36
C LEU A 114 9.26 -6.24 -14.79
N ASP A 115 9.79 -7.05 -13.87
CA ASP A 115 9.86 -8.50 -14.01
C ASP A 115 8.48 -9.13 -13.73
N ASP A 116 8.29 -10.41 -14.14
CA ASP A 116 7.07 -11.20 -13.88
C ASP A 116 6.72 -11.35 -12.39
N GLU A 117 7.64 -10.99 -11.50
CA GLU A 117 7.46 -11.05 -10.05
C GLU A 117 6.88 -9.78 -9.43
N ILE A 118 6.62 -8.74 -10.24
CA ILE A 118 6.07 -7.46 -9.78
C ILE A 118 4.88 -7.08 -10.66
N ASP A 119 3.71 -6.96 -10.07
CA ASP A 119 2.49 -6.49 -10.72
C ASP A 119 2.15 -5.07 -10.30
N MET A 120 2.05 -4.15 -11.25
CA MET A 120 1.60 -2.78 -11.02
C MET A 120 0.08 -2.73 -10.99
N VAL A 121 -0.50 -2.09 -9.98
CA VAL A 121 -1.95 -1.94 -9.85
C VAL A 121 -2.44 -0.76 -10.69
N ASP A 122 -1.79 0.40 -10.55
CA ASP A 122 -2.13 1.60 -11.32
C ASP A 122 -1.03 1.90 -12.34
N THR A 123 -1.27 1.47 -13.56
CA THR A 123 -0.34 1.66 -14.69
C THR A 123 -0.37 3.07 -15.28
N GLN A 124 -1.45 3.85 -15.04
CA GLN A 124 -1.62 5.19 -15.61
C GLN A 124 -1.07 6.30 -14.71
N MET A 125 -0.57 5.95 -13.55
CA MET A 125 -0.02 6.90 -12.61
C MET A 125 1.16 7.66 -13.22
N HIS A 126 1.08 9.00 -13.17
CA HIS A 126 2.13 9.90 -13.64
C HIS A 126 3.34 9.89 -12.68
N ILE A 127 4.54 9.83 -13.22
CA ILE A 127 5.80 9.86 -12.47
C ILE A 127 6.58 11.14 -12.76
N ALA A 128 6.85 11.42 -14.03
CA ALA A 128 7.61 12.60 -14.46
C ALA A 128 7.34 12.96 -15.94
N THR A 129 7.62 14.21 -16.31
CA THR A 129 7.53 14.72 -17.68
C THR A 129 8.91 15.07 -18.20
N LEU A 130 9.33 14.44 -19.28
CA LEU A 130 10.63 14.66 -19.92
C LEU A 130 10.48 15.57 -21.14
N ASN A 131 11.35 16.58 -21.25
CA ASN A 131 11.49 17.43 -22.43
C ASN A 131 12.25 16.71 -23.56
N ALA A 132 12.30 17.31 -24.76
CA ALA A 132 12.88 16.70 -25.96
C ALA A 132 14.35 16.28 -25.81
N ASP A 133 15.14 17.04 -25.05
CA ASP A 133 16.59 16.80 -24.87
C ASP A 133 16.90 16.08 -23.55
N ALA A 134 15.86 15.66 -22.81
CA ALA A 134 16.02 15.02 -21.52
C ALA A 134 16.38 13.55 -21.65
N ARG A 135 17.24 13.09 -20.74
CA ARG A 135 17.51 11.67 -20.51
C ARG A 135 17.48 11.42 -19.01
N LEU A 136 16.60 10.52 -18.59
CA LEU A 136 16.47 10.11 -17.21
C LEU A 136 16.97 8.67 -17.04
N GLN A 137 18.12 8.54 -16.35
CA GLN A 137 18.62 7.24 -15.93
C GLN A 137 18.38 7.10 -14.42
N MET A 138 17.57 6.14 -14.07
CA MET A 138 17.12 5.97 -12.70
C MET A 138 17.12 4.49 -12.32
N THR A 139 17.55 4.21 -11.09
CA THR A 139 17.51 2.87 -10.50
C THR A 139 16.60 2.91 -9.28
N LEU A 140 15.59 2.06 -9.25
CA LEU A 140 14.65 1.91 -8.14
C LEU A 140 14.93 0.61 -7.40
N THR A 141 14.99 0.66 -6.07
CA THR A 141 15.01 -0.55 -5.23
C THR A 141 13.64 -0.72 -4.61
N MET A 142 13.03 -1.86 -4.87
CA MET A 142 11.70 -2.25 -4.39
C MET A 142 11.83 -3.40 -3.40
N GLU A 143 11.15 -3.30 -2.27
CA GLU A 143 11.23 -4.29 -1.20
C GLU A 143 9.85 -4.59 -0.63
N LYS A 144 9.72 -5.78 -0.02
CA LYS A 144 8.60 -6.13 0.85
C LYS A 144 8.88 -5.72 2.28
N GLY A 145 7.85 -5.22 2.95
CA GLY A 145 7.94 -4.85 4.36
C GLY A 145 6.58 -4.79 5.03
N ARG A 146 6.53 -4.21 6.21
CA ARG A 146 5.30 -4.01 7.00
C ARG A 146 5.28 -2.62 7.61
N GLY A 147 4.10 -2.02 7.62
CA GLY A 147 3.88 -0.72 8.23
C GLY A 147 4.63 0.41 7.53
N TYR A 148 5.28 1.26 8.29
CA TYR A 148 6.05 2.42 7.83
C TYR A 148 7.51 2.31 8.27
N VAL A 149 8.41 2.55 7.33
CA VAL A 149 9.86 2.61 7.58
C VAL A 149 10.38 3.95 7.08
N SER A 150 11.03 4.72 7.95
CA SER A 150 11.61 6.00 7.60
C SER A 150 12.87 5.85 6.74
N ALA A 151 13.20 6.87 5.95
CA ALA A 151 14.39 6.93 5.10
C ALA A 151 15.69 6.65 5.87
N ASP A 152 15.79 7.13 7.13
CA ASP A 152 16.96 6.87 7.99
C ASP A 152 17.20 5.39 8.26
N LYS A 153 16.12 4.58 8.34
CA LYS A 153 16.22 3.14 8.54
C LYS A 153 16.52 2.39 7.24
N ASN A 154 16.08 2.93 6.10
CA ASN A 154 16.40 2.40 4.78
C ASN A 154 17.87 2.70 4.38
N LYS A 155 18.49 3.67 5.05
CA LYS A 155 19.89 4.01 4.84
C LYS A 155 20.79 2.95 5.50
N SER A 156 21.41 2.10 4.71
CA SER A 156 22.43 1.15 5.16
C SER A 156 23.78 1.83 5.34
N ALA A 157 24.62 1.33 6.26
CA ALA A 157 25.99 1.85 6.46
C ALA A 157 26.87 1.77 5.19
N ASN A 158 26.55 0.88 4.27
CA ASN A 158 27.27 0.64 3.01
C ASN A 158 26.53 1.22 1.78
N THR A 159 25.55 2.13 1.96
CA THR A 159 24.84 2.74 0.84
C THR A 159 25.80 3.56 -0.01
N PRO A 160 25.92 3.30 -1.33
CA PRO A 160 26.77 4.08 -2.22
C PRO A 160 26.38 5.56 -2.24
N ILE A 161 27.33 6.44 -2.53
CA ILE A 161 27.08 7.86 -2.71
C ILE A 161 26.14 8.05 -3.91
N GLY A 162 25.12 8.92 -3.77
CA GLY A 162 24.11 9.17 -4.82
C GLY A 162 22.86 8.32 -4.71
N VAL A 163 22.84 7.32 -3.82
CA VAL A 163 21.60 6.61 -3.51
C VAL A 163 20.81 7.40 -2.45
N ILE A 164 19.59 7.78 -2.81
CA ILE A 164 18.67 8.54 -1.97
C ILE A 164 17.69 7.57 -1.33
N PRO A 165 17.74 7.39 0.00
CA PRO A 165 16.75 6.56 0.70
C PRO A 165 15.41 7.28 0.76
N ILE A 166 14.32 6.53 0.62
CA ILE A 166 12.94 7.04 0.62
C ILE A 166 12.19 6.44 1.80
N ASP A 167 11.31 7.26 2.41
CA ASP A 167 10.32 6.73 3.38
C ASP A 167 9.39 5.75 2.69
N SER A 168 9.27 4.56 3.23
CA SER A 168 8.51 3.48 2.62
C SER A 168 7.24 3.18 3.41
N ILE A 169 6.09 3.28 2.75
CA ILE A 169 4.78 2.93 3.29
C ILE A 169 4.41 1.56 2.71
N PHE A 170 4.68 0.51 3.45
CA PHE A 170 4.42 -0.87 2.99
C PHE A 170 2.96 -1.28 3.16
N THR A 171 2.23 -0.65 4.08
CA THR A 171 0.84 -1.04 4.34
C THR A 171 -0.05 -0.85 3.11
N PRO A 172 -0.78 -1.88 2.67
CA PRO A 172 -1.71 -1.76 1.56
C PRO A 172 -3.01 -1.05 1.95
N ILE A 173 -3.25 -0.85 3.25
CA ILE A 173 -4.48 -0.26 3.78
C ILE A 173 -4.30 1.25 3.96
N ARG A 174 -5.15 2.02 3.30
CA ARG A 174 -5.17 3.50 3.40
C ARG A 174 -6.01 3.99 4.57
N LYS A 175 -7.16 3.36 4.79
CA LYS A 175 -8.11 3.79 5.83
C LYS A 175 -8.93 2.61 6.30
N VAL A 176 -9.25 2.59 7.60
CA VAL A 176 -10.17 1.63 8.22
C VAL A 176 -11.10 2.38 9.16
N ASN A 177 -12.40 2.21 8.96
CA ASN A 177 -13.43 2.65 9.89
C ASN A 177 -14.19 1.43 10.40
N TYR A 178 -14.75 1.54 11.59
CA TYR A 178 -15.71 0.56 12.08
C TYR A 178 -16.85 1.26 12.80
N THR A 179 -18.04 0.66 12.74
CA THR A 179 -19.24 1.06 13.48
C THR A 179 -19.80 -0.16 14.17
N VAL A 180 -20.32 0.04 15.36
CA VAL A 180 -20.98 -1.01 16.15
C VAL A 180 -22.41 -0.59 16.37
N GLU A 181 -23.35 -1.47 16.01
CA GLU A 181 -24.78 -1.27 16.15
C GLU A 181 -25.36 -2.43 16.95
N ASP A 182 -26.45 -2.18 17.69
CA ASP A 182 -27.18 -3.25 18.35
C ASP A 182 -27.92 -4.10 17.31
N THR A 183 -27.86 -5.42 17.45
CA THR A 183 -28.59 -6.35 16.58
C THR A 183 -29.46 -7.29 17.41
N ARG A 184 -30.52 -7.82 16.77
CA ARG A 184 -31.47 -8.73 17.43
C ARG A 184 -31.28 -10.15 16.93
N VAL A 185 -31.14 -11.07 17.88
CA VAL A 185 -31.16 -12.50 17.59
C VAL A 185 -32.34 -13.14 18.31
N GLY A 186 -33.34 -13.59 17.57
CA GLY A 186 -34.57 -14.12 18.12
C GLY A 186 -35.36 -13.07 18.94
N GLN A 187 -35.50 -13.29 20.27
CA GLN A 187 -36.14 -12.35 21.19
C GLN A 187 -35.16 -11.48 21.95
N ILE A 188 -33.85 -11.72 21.83
CA ILE A 188 -32.80 -11.03 22.57
C ILE A 188 -32.22 -9.93 21.67
N THR A 189 -32.15 -8.70 22.18
CA THR A 189 -31.66 -7.51 21.47
C THR A 189 -30.28 -7.07 21.92
N ASP A 190 -29.58 -7.85 22.74
CA ASP A 190 -28.31 -7.50 23.38
C ASP A 190 -27.07 -8.00 22.61
N TYR A 191 -27.16 -8.11 21.30
CA TYR A 191 -26.01 -8.49 20.46
C TYR A 191 -25.48 -7.30 19.68
N ASP A 192 -24.16 -7.28 19.49
CA ASP A 192 -23.48 -6.30 18.65
C ASP A 192 -23.39 -6.77 17.20
N LYS A 193 -23.54 -5.83 16.28
CA LYS A 193 -23.22 -5.95 14.87
C LYS A 193 -22.05 -5.03 14.56
N LEU A 194 -20.92 -5.60 14.20
CA LEU A 194 -19.75 -4.86 13.77
C LEU A 194 -19.74 -4.68 12.26
N THR A 195 -19.73 -3.45 11.80
CA THR A 195 -19.50 -3.10 10.40
C THR A 195 -18.11 -2.52 10.26
N LEU A 196 -17.32 -3.05 9.34
CA LEU A 196 -15.95 -2.64 9.08
C LEU A 196 -15.83 -2.15 7.63
N ASP A 197 -15.44 -0.90 7.44
CA ASP A 197 -15.15 -0.29 6.16
C ASP A 197 -13.63 -0.20 5.98
N VAL A 198 -13.13 -0.79 4.89
CA VAL A 198 -11.69 -0.88 4.59
C VAL A 198 -11.40 -0.27 3.22
N TRP A 199 -10.48 0.70 3.17
CA TRP A 199 -9.96 1.28 1.93
C TRP A 199 -8.52 0.82 1.74
N THR A 200 -8.24 0.32 0.55
CA THR A 200 -6.92 -0.20 0.19
C THR A 200 -6.33 0.55 -1.01
N ASN A 201 -5.10 0.22 -1.35
CA ASN A 201 -4.44 0.70 -2.56
C ASN A 201 -4.69 -0.19 -3.80
N GLY A 202 -5.62 -1.17 -3.71
CA GLY A 202 -5.96 -2.09 -4.80
C GLY A 202 -5.11 -3.37 -4.87
N THR A 203 -4.00 -3.45 -4.13
CA THR A 203 -3.14 -4.64 -4.16
C THR A 203 -3.76 -5.86 -3.47
N GLU A 204 -4.49 -5.65 -2.37
CA GLU A 204 -5.04 -6.75 -1.55
C GLU A 204 -6.35 -6.39 -0.83
N ILE A 205 -7.51 -6.73 -1.36
CA ILE A 205 -8.75 -6.78 -0.56
C ILE A 205 -9.12 -8.20 -0.16
N GLY A 206 -8.94 -9.17 -1.05
CA GLY A 206 -9.50 -10.51 -0.86
C GLY A 206 -8.72 -11.41 0.10
N ARG A 207 -7.44 -11.16 0.32
CA ARG A 207 -6.60 -12.01 1.19
C ARG A 207 -6.48 -11.50 2.62
N ALA A 208 -6.48 -10.19 2.80
CA ALA A 208 -6.30 -9.59 4.12
C ALA A 208 -7.52 -9.79 5.04
N SER A 209 -8.72 -9.82 4.47
CA SER A 209 -9.96 -9.91 5.25
C SER A 209 -10.54 -11.32 5.40
N CYS A 210 -10.20 -12.26 4.48
CA CYS A 210 -10.80 -13.59 4.47
C CYS A 210 -9.86 -14.74 4.89
N ARG A 211 -8.56 -14.52 5.07
CA ARG A 211 -7.59 -15.59 5.35
C ARG A 211 -7.01 -15.63 6.74
N GLU A 212 -7.05 -14.55 7.50
CA GLU A 212 -6.77 -14.68 8.93
C GLU A 212 -8.00 -15.29 9.60
N ARG A 213 -7.91 -16.59 9.79
CA ARG A 213 -8.84 -17.36 10.62
C ARG A 213 -8.84 -16.74 12.01
N VAL A 214 -9.96 -16.17 12.37
CA VAL A 214 -10.32 -15.97 13.78
C VAL A 214 -10.62 -17.34 14.38
#